data_82e0c7d2f7e2ad157b6c32bb3dc538ca
#
_entry.id   82e0c7d2f7e2ad157b6c32bb3dc538ca
#
_cell.length_a   1.000
_cell.length_b   1.000
_cell.length_c   1.000
_cell.angle_alpha   90.00
_cell.angle_beta   90.00
_cell.angle_gamma   90.00
#
_symmetry.space_group_name_H-M   'P 1'
#
loop_
_entity.id
_entity.type
_entity.pdbx_description
1 polymer ?
#
loop_
_entity_poly.entity_id
_entity_poly.type
_entity_poly.pdbx_seq_one_letter_code
_entity_poly.pdbx_strand_id
1 'polypeptide(L)'
;PATGKQSNINGQIYLFNGEGQMQHGWVAATDPNGVKFVQLDKEDEEQKMSAAGKNDVYYCGDEDDGHAKKNKWMKTWLPSDTNEEEDDKEWFWFDKEGKVFRAGVNTAAETAANAEKYKLDEGTLVPDDNKVATLIGKKKVNSKDYWFRNDGVMLSKFYKIDDAMYYFGGADDGSMKTGSQSIKDNTGDTYKFYFYTKDQSTEKYATPEDGNKLKKGAGVVGNQSNKLYYYGLLLTADDYKYQVATLEDQNGQ
;
A
#
# COMPACT_ATOMS: atom_id res chain seq x y z
N PRO A 1 -19.64 -17.42 30.02
CA PRO A 1 -18.50 -17.44 29.07
C PRO A 1 -18.08 -16.02 28.73
N ALA A 2 -16.80 -15.80 28.46
CA ALA A 2 -16.33 -14.53 27.95
C ALA A 2 -16.88 -14.33 26.55
N THR A 3 -17.33 -13.11 26.22
CA THR A 3 -17.77 -12.72 24.87
C THR A 3 -17.15 -11.39 24.50
N GLY A 4 -17.10 -11.08 23.22
CA GLY A 4 -16.53 -9.85 22.74
C GLY A 4 -15.01 -9.75 22.86
N LYS A 5 -14.48 -8.53 22.94
CA LYS A 5 -13.04 -8.27 23.01
C LYS A 5 -12.55 -8.32 24.46
N GLN A 6 -11.62 -9.21 24.74
CA GLN A 6 -10.92 -9.31 26.01
C GLN A 6 -9.49 -8.77 25.83
N SER A 7 -9.26 -7.56 26.32
CA SER A 7 -8.04 -6.80 25.99
C SER A 7 -6.84 -7.08 26.89
N ASN A 8 -6.97 -7.91 27.91
CA ASN A 8 -5.89 -8.13 28.87
C ASN A 8 -5.89 -9.54 29.50
N ILE A 9 -5.96 -10.57 28.67
CA ILE A 9 -5.68 -11.92 29.14
C ILE A 9 -4.16 -12.14 28.95
N ASN A 10 -3.41 -12.17 30.05
CA ASN A 10 -1.94 -12.27 30.03
C ASN A 10 -1.26 -11.21 29.12
N GLY A 11 -1.78 -9.97 29.11
CA GLY A 11 -1.27 -8.89 28.27
C GLY A 11 -1.63 -9.00 26.79
N GLN A 12 -2.42 -9.98 26.38
CA GLN A 12 -2.85 -10.20 25.01
C GLN A 12 -4.33 -9.83 24.81
N ILE A 13 -4.70 -9.66 23.54
CA ILE A 13 -6.08 -9.38 23.11
C ILE A 13 -6.65 -10.66 22.52
N TYR A 14 -7.79 -11.10 23.02
CA TYR A 14 -8.55 -12.22 22.48
C TYR A 14 -9.94 -11.75 22.09
N LEU A 15 -10.46 -12.33 21.01
CA LEU A 15 -11.79 -12.04 20.50
C LEU A 15 -12.66 -13.30 20.63
N PHE A 16 -13.87 -13.11 21.13
CA PHE A 16 -14.83 -14.20 21.32
C PHE A 16 -16.13 -13.85 20.59
N ASN A 17 -16.73 -14.85 19.95
CA ASN A 17 -18.08 -14.70 19.39
C ASN A 17 -19.16 -14.63 20.47
N GLY A 18 -20.43 -14.51 20.05
CA GLY A 18 -21.57 -14.44 20.96
C GLY A 18 -21.79 -15.70 21.82
N GLU A 19 -21.24 -16.82 21.41
CA GLU A 19 -21.32 -18.12 22.10
C GLU A 19 -20.15 -18.34 23.06
N GLY A 20 -19.17 -17.43 23.08
CA GLY A 20 -17.98 -17.52 23.91
C GLY A 20 -16.86 -18.37 23.33
N GLN A 21 -16.89 -18.63 22.02
CA GLN A 21 -15.82 -19.34 21.32
C GLN A 21 -14.74 -18.34 20.91
N MET A 22 -13.50 -18.68 21.22
CA MET A 22 -12.32 -17.90 20.81
C MET A 22 -12.20 -17.89 19.29
N GLN A 23 -11.96 -16.72 18.73
CA GLN A 23 -11.78 -16.53 17.29
C GLN A 23 -10.30 -16.59 16.93
N HIS A 24 -9.98 -17.11 15.74
CA HIS A 24 -8.64 -17.20 15.17
C HIS A 24 -8.64 -16.74 13.70
N GLY A 25 -7.48 -16.67 13.06
CA GLY A 25 -7.36 -16.17 11.70
C GLY A 25 -7.78 -14.71 11.58
N TRP A 26 -8.36 -14.34 10.46
CA TRP A 26 -8.95 -13.04 10.24
C TRP A 26 -10.32 -12.92 10.93
N VAL A 27 -10.50 -11.87 11.70
CA VAL A 27 -11.71 -11.65 12.50
C VAL A 27 -12.20 -10.23 12.32
N ALA A 28 -13.48 -10.06 11.97
CA ALA A 28 -14.10 -8.75 11.83
C ALA A 28 -15.09 -8.48 12.98
N ALA A 29 -15.16 -7.23 13.42
CA ALA A 29 -16.27 -6.74 14.18
C ALA A 29 -17.52 -6.70 13.30
N THR A 30 -18.67 -7.14 13.82
CA THR A 30 -19.96 -7.11 13.09
C THR A 30 -20.80 -5.89 13.44
N ASP A 31 -20.32 -5.06 14.35
CA ASP A 31 -20.97 -3.84 14.79
C ASP A 31 -19.95 -2.70 14.95
N PRO A 32 -20.38 -1.42 14.80
CA PRO A 32 -19.48 -0.27 14.89
C PRO A 32 -18.80 -0.08 16.24
N ASN A 33 -19.31 -0.70 17.29
CA ASN A 33 -18.76 -0.59 18.66
C ASN A 33 -17.72 -1.68 18.94
N GLY A 34 -17.51 -2.63 18.01
CA GLY A 34 -16.55 -3.71 18.17
C GLY A 34 -16.85 -4.63 19.34
N VAL A 35 -18.14 -4.99 19.54
CA VAL A 35 -18.60 -5.86 20.62
C VAL A 35 -18.83 -7.30 20.14
N LYS A 36 -19.28 -7.45 18.90
CA LYS A 36 -19.54 -8.75 18.29
C LYS A 36 -18.50 -9.02 17.20
N PHE A 37 -18.03 -10.26 17.13
CA PHE A 37 -16.99 -10.68 16.24
C PHE A 37 -17.38 -11.92 15.45
N VAL A 38 -16.93 -11.98 14.19
CA VAL A 38 -17.05 -13.14 13.30
C VAL A 38 -15.71 -13.40 12.64
N GLN A 39 -15.37 -14.68 12.51
CA GLN A 39 -14.22 -15.10 11.73
C GLN A 39 -14.50 -14.88 10.23
N LEU A 40 -13.52 -14.32 9.53
CA LEU A 40 -13.58 -14.18 8.08
C LEU A 40 -13.02 -15.46 7.46
N ASP A 41 -13.86 -16.18 6.72
CA ASP A 41 -13.49 -17.40 6.03
C ASP A 41 -13.35 -17.13 4.52
N LYS A 42 -12.32 -17.72 3.90
CA LYS A 42 -12.07 -17.60 2.48
C LYS A 42 -13.11 -18.28 1.60
N GLU A 43 -13.78 -19.29 2.12
CA GLU A 43 -14.79 -20.07 1.38
C GLU A 43 -16.16 -19.40 1.34
N ASP A 44 -16.44 -18.47 2.26
CA ASP A 44 -17.71 -17.77 2.36
C ASP A 44 -17.59 -16.33 1.85
N GLU A 45 -18.29 -16.00 0.75
CA GLU A 45 -18.31 -14.65 0.18
C GLU A 45 -18.74 -13.56 1.19
N GLU A 46 -19.64 -13.90 2.13
CA GLU A 46 -20.10 -12.98 3.17
C GLU A 46 -19.05 -12.75 4.26
N GLN A 47 -18.02 -13.59 4.32
CA GLN A 47 -16.96 -13.56 5.33
C GLN A 47 -15.61 -13.05 4.79
N LYS A 48 -15.58 -12.49 3.60
CA LYS A 48 -14.38 -11.86 3.03
C LYS A 48 -14.08 -10.49 3.67
N MET A 49 -12.86 -10.00 3.47
CA MET A 49 -12.44 -8.69 3.97
C MET A 49 -13.39 -7.56 3.53
N SER A 50 -13.96 -7.65 2.33
CA SER A 50 -14.93 -6.69 1.78
C SER A 50 -16.22 -6.63 2.59
N ALA A 51 -16.70 -7.76 3.12
CA ALA A 51 -17.90 -7.85 3.93
C ALA A 51 -17.75 -7.16 5.30
N ALA A 52 -16.54 -7.01 5.80
CA ALA A 52 -16.28 -6.24 7.02
C ALA A 52 -16.66 -4.75 6.87
N GLY A 53 -16.80 -4.24 5.63
CA GLY A 53 -17.17 -2.86 5.37
C GLY A 53 -16.23 -1.88 6.07
N LYS A 54 -16.78 -1.02 6.93
CA LYS A 54 -16.03 -0.06 7.75
C LYS A 54 -15.72 -0.54 9.17
N ASN A 55 -16.07 -1.78 9.50
CA ASN A 55 -15.82 -2.32 10.82
C ASN A 55 -14.34 -2.67 11.02
N ASP A 56 -13.90 -2.70 12.27
CA ASP A 56 -12.54 -3.07 12.63
C ASP A 56 -12.26 -4.55 12.30
N VAL A 57 -11.07 -4.82 11.80
CA VAL A 57 -10.59 -6.17 11.47
C VAL A 57 -9.29 -6.44 12.20
N TYR A 58 -9.14 -7.68 12.63
CA TYR A 58 -8.02 -8.21 13.41
C TYR A 58 -7.46 -9.47 12.78
N TYR A 59 -6.24 -9.83 13.13
CA TYR A 59 -5.68 -11.14 12.82
C TYR A 59 -5.23 -11.82 14.10
N CYS A 60 -5.83 -12.97 14.42
CA CYS A 60 -5.70 -13.66 15.70
C CYS A 60 -4.80 -14.91 15.64
N GLY A 61 -3.98 -15.04 14.59
CA GLY A 61 -3.11 -16.21 14.46
C GLY A 61 -3.88 -17.48 14.07
N ASP A 62 -3.28 -18.62 14.32
CA ASP A 62 -3.90 -19.93 14.10
C ASP A 62 -4.82 -20.34 15.27
N GLU A 63 -5.39 -21.53 15.18
CA GLU A 63 -6.31 -22.09 16.17
C GLU A 63 -5.70 -22.21 17.56
N ASP A 64 -4.40 -22.52 17.64
CA ASP A 64 -3.69 -22.71 18.90
C ASP A 64 -3.27 -21.39 19.55
N ASP A 65 -3.16 -20.30 18.75
CA ASP A 65 -2.69 -19.00 19.19
C ASP A 65 -3.84 -18.11 19.66
N GLY A 66 -4.81 -17.83 18.80
CA GLY A 66 -6.04 -17.07 19.08
C GLY A 66 -5.87 -15.62 19.54
N HIS A 67 -4.64 -15.12 19.76
CA HIS A 67 -4.47 -13.74 20.20
C HIS A 67 -4.27 -12.78 19.02
N ALA A 68 -4.93 -11.62 19.07
CA ALA A 68 -4.83 -10.58 18.06
C ALA A 68 -3.40 -10.02 17.99
N LYS A 69 -2.84 -9.99 16.79
CA LYS A 69 -1.55 -9.36 16.53
C LYS A 69 -1.69 -7.86 16.72
N LYS A 70 -0.77 -7.23 17.45
CA LYS A 70 -0.82 -5.79 17.77
C LYS A 70 0.53 -5.12 17.68
N ASN A 71 0.54 -3.87 17.29
CA ASN A 71 1.70 -2.99 17.17
C ASN A 71 2.85 -3.65 16.37
N LYS A 72 2.52 -4.29 15.24
CA LYS A 72 3.49 -5.03 14.43
C LYS A 72 3.10 -5.15 12.97
N TRP A 73 4.10 -5.38 12.15
CA TRP A 73 3.96 -5.86 10.80
C TRP A 73 3.74 -7.37 10.78
N MET A 74 2.96 -7.82 9.81
CA MET A 74 2.77 -9.25 9.57
C MET A 74 2.55 -9.51 8.09
N LYS A 75 3.14 -10.60 7.59
CA LYS A 75 2.96 -11.11 6.24
C LYS A 75 2.08 -12.35 6.30
N THR A 76 0.92 -12.29 5.65
CA THR A 76 -0.06 -13.39 5.65
C THR A 76 -0.99 -13.27 4.45
N TRP A 77 -1.82 -14.28 4.22
CA TRP A 77 -2.83 -14.27 3.16
C TRP A 77 -4.02 -13.38 3.50
N LEU A 78 -4.65 -12.81 2.47
CA LEU A 78 -5.99 -12.23 2.61
C LEU A 78 -7.02 -13.34 2.87
N PRO A 79 -8.14 -13.06 3.57
CA PRO A 79 -9.21 -14.04 3.74
C PRO A 79 -9.87 -14.45 2.42
N SER A 80 -9.70 -13.68 1.37
CA SER A 80 -10.21 -13.95 0.01
C SER A 80 -9.29 -14.80 -0.86
N ASP A 81 -8.07 -15.11 -0.41
CA ASP A 81 -7.13 -15.88 -1.21
C ASP A 81 -7.48 -17.36 -1.15
N THR A 82 -7.79 -17.93 -2.31
CA THR A 82 -8.13 -19.36 -2.45
C THR A 82 -6.90 -20.27 -2.54
N ASN A 83 -5.76 -19.70 -2.95
CA ASN A 83 -4.47 -20.39 -3.00
C ASN A 83 -3.57 -19.82 -1.92
N GLU A 84 -3.13 -20.66 -0.99
CA GLU A 84 -2.21 -20.27 0.08
C GLU A 84 -0.75 -20.57 -0.33
N GLU A 85 -0.33 -19.96 -1.45
CA GLU A 85 1.07 -20.02 -1.86
C GLU A 85 1.88 -18.95 -1.12
N GLU A 86 3.14 -19.24 -0.80
CA GLU A 86 3.99 -18.30 -0.05
C GLU A 86 4.15 -16.96 -0.76
N ASP A 87 4.13 -16.96 -2.09
CA ASP A 87 4.25 -15.74 -2.91
C ASP A 87 3.00 -14.86 -2.89
N ASP A 88 1.85 -15.39 -2.47
CA ASP A 88 0.58 -14.66 -2.37
C ASP A 88 0.40 -13.95 -1.02
N LYS A 89 1.31 -14.17 -0.07
CA LYS A 89 1.30 -13.46 1.20
C LYS A 89 1.57 -11.96 1.01
N GLU A 90 0.74 -11.14 1.65
CA GLU A 90 0.83 -9.69 1.63
C GLU A 90 1.20 -9.13 3.01
N TRP A 91 1.72 -7.91 3.05
CA TRP A 91 2.08 -7.23 4.28
C TRP A 91 0.95 -6.37 4.83
N PHE A 92 0.73 -6.48 6.15
CA PHE A 92 -0.27 -5.74 6.91
C PHE A 92 0.36 -5.06 8.12
N TRP A 93 -0.20 -3.91 8.51
CA TRP A 93 0.14 -3.24 9.76
C TRP A 93 -1.00 -3.32 10.76
N PHE A 94 -0.72 -3.81 11.97
CA PHE A 94 -1.64 -3.85 13.09
C PHE A 94 -1.27 -2.80 14.12
N ASP A 95 -2.24 -1.98 14.54
CA ASP A 95 -2.03 -0.94 15.54
C ASP A 95 -1.92 -1.51 16.97
N LYS A 96 -1.77 -0.61 17.96
CA LYS A 96 -1.68 -0.99 19.37
C LYS A 96 -2.95 -1.66 19.92
N GLU A 97 -4.07 -1.46 19.26
CA GLU A 97 -5.37 -2.04 19.62
C GLU A 97 -5.65 -3.36 18.88
N GLY A 98 -4.71 -3.80 18.05
CA GLY A 98 -4.77 -5.01 17.25
C GLY A 98 -5.57 -4.86 15.95
N LYS A 99 -5.97 -3.65 15.59
CA LYS A 99 -6.73 -3.39 14.37
C LYS A 99 -5.80 -3.33 13.17
N VAL A 100 -6.15 -4.02 12.08
CA VAL A 100 -5.43 -3.84 10.81
C VAL A 100 -5.71 -2.45 10.25
N PHE A 101 -4.68 -1.77 9.78
CA PHE A 101 -4.85 -0.48 9.12
C PHE A 101 -5.44 -0.69 7.72
N ARG A 102 -6.58 -0.06 7.44
CA ARG A 102 -7.31 -0.11 6.17
C ARG A 102 -7.66 1.29 5.70
N ALA A 103 -7.37 1.61 4.44
CA ALA A 103 -7.74 2.88 3.85
C ALA A 103 -9.26 3.10 3.89
N GLY A 104 -9.69 4.29 4.29
CA GLY A 104 -11.10 4.66 4.38
C GLY A 104 -11.87 4.06 5.57
N VAL A 105 -11.22 3.25 6.39
CA VAL A 105 -11.82 2.63 7.60
C VAL A 105 -11.28 3.28 8.86
N ASN A 106 -10.04 2.97 9.23
CA ASN A 106 -9.38 3.56 10.39
C ASN A 106 -8.40 4.66 9.97
N THR A 107 -8.92 5.57 9.28
CA THR A 107 -8.48 6.85 8.72
C THR A 107 -7.00 7.08 8.51
N ALA A 108 -6.63 7.18 7.27
CA ALA A 108 -5.42 7.85 6.87
C ALA A 108 -5.60 9.39 6.90
N ALA A 109 -4.55 10.09 7.27
CA ALA A 109 -4.50 11.55 7.15
C ALA A 109 -4.53 12.01 5.68
N GLU A 110 -4.15 11.13 4.78
CA GLU A 110 -4.11 11.35 3.34
C GLU A 110 -4.64 10.10 2.63
N THR A 111 -5.60 10.29 1.75
CA THR A 111 -6.19 9.23 0.91
C THR A 111 -6.15 9.65 -0.55
N ALA A 112 -6.08 8.69 -1.43
CA ALA A 112 -6.25 8.89 -2.87
C ALA A 112 -7.17 7.78 -3.43
N ALA A 113 -7.91 8.12 -4.46
CA ALA A 113 -8.66 7.16 -5.25
C ALA A 113 -7.84 6.74 -6.47
N ASN A 114 -7.98 5.47 -6.89
CA ASN A 114 -7.41 4.96 -8.14
C ASN A 114 -5.87 5.01 -8.20
N ALA A 115 -5.24 4.13 -7.46
CA ALA A 115 -3.82 3.85 -7.61
C ALA A 115 -3.59 2.68 -8.58
N GLU A 116 -2.89 2.92 -9.65
CA GLU A 116 -2.52 1.90 -10.64
C GLU A 116 -1.13 1.35 -10.34
N LYS A 117 -1.01 0.03 -10.28
CA LYS A 117 0.28 -0.63 -10.09
C LYS A 117 1.07 -0.67 -11.40
N TYR A 118 2.36 -0.40 -11.30
CA TYR A 118 3.31 -0.42 -12.41
C TYR A 118 4.48 -1.34 -12.11
N LYS A 119 5.12 -1.84 -13.15
CA LYS A 119 6.39 -2.56 -13.09
C LYS A 119 7.42 -1.88 -13.99
N LEU A 120 8.68 -2.06 -13.66
CA LEU A 120 9.81 -1.67 -14.50
C LEU A 120 10.18 -2.88 -15.35
N ASP A 121 10.02 -2.75 -16.65
CA ASP A 121 10.22 -3.80 -17.64
C ASP A 121 11.15 -3.28 -18.75
N GLU A 122 12.33 -3.89 -18.88
CA GLU A 122 13.36 -3.48 -19.84
C GLU A 122 13.57 -1.94 -19.87
N GLY A 123 13.69 -1.34 -18.69
CA GLY A 123 13.90 0.10 -18.54
C GLY A 123 12.66 0.98 -18.77
N THR A 124 11.50 0.41 -18.94
CA THR A 124 10.25 1.14 -19.16
C THR A 124 9.25 0.88 -18.02
N LEU A 125 8.59 1.94 -17.57
CA LEU A 125 7.47 1.80 -16.62
C LEU A 125 6.20 1.42 -17.39
N VAL A 126 5.70 0.21 -17.15
CA VAL A 126 4.49 -0.32 -17.79
C VAL A 126 3.44 -0.70 -16.73
N PRO A 127 2.13 -0.60 -17.04
CA PRO A 127 1.10 -1.07 -16.14
C PRO A 127 1.30 -2.54 -15.75
N ASP A 128 1.06 -2.88 -14.50
CA ASP A 128 1.16 -4.26 -13.98
C ASP A 128 -0.24 -4.89 -13.94
N ASP A 129 -0.67 -5.43 -15.10
CA ASP A 129 -1.87 -6.24 -15.33
C ASP A 129 -3.12 -5.79 -14.55
N ASN A 130 -3.61 -4.56 -14.84
CA ASN A 130 -4.86 -4.01 -14.33
C ASN A 130 -5.04 -4.01 -12.80
N LYS A 131 -3.97 -4.06 -12.04
CA LYS A 131 -4.03 -3.97 -10.58
C LYS A 131 -4.29 -2.54 -10.13
N VAL A 132 -5.56 -2.19 -10.03
CA VAL A 132 -6.02 -0.88 -9.55
C VAL A 132 -6.52 -1.02 -8.13
N ALA A 133 -6.04 -0.17 -7.23
CA ALA A 133 -6.61 0.00 -5.91
C ALA A 133 -7.58 1.19 -5.93
N THR A 134 -8.85 0.93 -5.67
CA THR A 134 -9.92 1.95 -5.71
C THR A 134 -9.84 2.98 -4.59
N LEU A 135 -9.19 2.63 -3.49
CA LEU A 135 -8.92 3.54 -2.38
C LEU A 135 -7.63 3.13 -1.68
N ILE A 136 -6.74 4.08 -1.52
CA ILE A 136 -5.51 3.92 -0.76
C ILE A 136 -5.39 4.99 0.32
N GLY A 137 -4.67 4.69 1.39
CA GLY A 137 -4.48 5.61 2.50
C GLY A 137 -3.07 5.56 3.05
N LYS A 138 -2.54 6.75 3.37
CA LYS A 138 -1.20 6.93 3.91
C LYS A 138 -1.17 6.80 5.42
N LYS A 139 -0.17 6.11 5.93
CA LYS A 139 0.14 6.00 7.35
C LYS A 139 1.64 6.11 7.59
N LYS A 140 1.99 6.85 8.63
CA LYS A 140 3.38 6.87 9.13
C LYS A 140 3.58 5.77 10.17
N VAL A 141 4.57 4.91 9.94
CA VAL A 141 5.01 3.87 10.88
C VAL A 141 6.52 4.00 11.07
N ASN A 142 6.96 4.12 12.32
CA ASN A 142 8.38 4.28 12.66
C ASN A 142 9.12 5.33 11.80
N SER A 143 8.51 6.52 11.67
CA SER A 143 9.02 7.68 10.90
C SER A 143 9.07 7.50 9.37
N LYS A 144 8.66 6.38 8.82
CA LYS A 144 8.53 6.14 7.37
C LYS A 144 7.08 6.25 6.94
N ASP A 145 6.86 6.72 5.71
CA ASP A 145 5.53 6.82 5.10
C ASP A 145 5.24 5.54 4.32
N TYR A 146 4.07 4.94 4.58
CA TYR A 146 3.53 3.76 3.91
C TYR A 146 2.14 4.06 3.37
N TRP A 147 1.75 3.36 2.31
CA TRP A 147 0.40 3.41 1.78
C TRP A 147 -0.23 2.03 1.81
N PHE A 148 -1.52 1.99 2.06
CA PHE A 148 -2.29 0.76 2.20
C PHE A 148 -3.56 0.82 1.37
N ARG A 149 -4.01 -0.31 0.89
CA ARG A 149 -5.31 -0.48 0.23
C ARG A 149 -6.44 -0.50 1.26
N ASN A 150 -7.68 -0.45 0.78
CA ASN A 150 -8.88 -0.56 1.62
C ASN A 150 -9.07 -1.96 2.25
N ASP A 151 -8.41 -2.99 1.74
CA ASP A 151 -8.34 -4.33 2.33
C ASP A 151 -7.17 -4.50 3.31
N GLY A 152 -6.36 -3.48 3.50
CA GLY A 152 -5.24 -3.45 4.43
C GLY A 152 -3.89 -3.84 3.86
N VAL A 153 -3.83 -4.25 2.59
CA VAL A 153 -2.56 -4.61 1.94
C VAL A 153 -1.67 -3.39 1.77
N MET A 154 -0.42 -3.51 2.20
CA MET A 154 0.62 -2.50 2.02
C MET A 154 1.02 -2.38 0.54
N LEU A 155 1.11 -1.16 0.01
CA LEU A 155 1.65 -0.94 -1.33
C LEU A 155 3.17 -1.21 -1.36
N SER A 156 3.63 -1.82 -2.44
CA SER A 156 5.04 -2.06 -2.75
C SER A 156 5.30 -1.86 -4.24
N LYS A 157 6.58 -1.69 -4.63
CA LYS A 157 6.96 -1.40 -6.01
C LYS A 157 6.42 -0.06 -6.51
N PHE A 158 6.05 0.06 -7.77
CA PHE A 158 5.59 1.31 -8.38
C PHE A 158 4.06 1.42 -8.38
N TYR A 159 3.59 2.63 -8.10
CA TYR A 159 2.18 3.01 -8.27
C TYR A 159 2.07 4.39 -8.87
N LYS A 160 1.19 4.53 -9.86
CA LYS A 160 0.73 5.82 -10.36
C LYS A 160 -0.48 6.25 -9.52
N ILE A 161 -0.37 7.39 -8.85
CA ILE A 161 -1.37 7.95 -7.93
C ILE A 161 -1.55 9.42 -8.31
N ASP A 162 -2.76 9.83 -8.63
CA ASP A 162 -3.08 11.21 -9.05
C ASP A 162 -2.07 11.71 -10.12
N ASP A 163 -1.89 10.93 -11.19
CA ASP A 163 -0.97 11.18 -12.30
C ASP A 163 0.53 11.28 -11.96
N ALA A 164 0.92 11.05 -10.74
CA ALA A 164 2.32 10.99 -10.32
C ALA A 164 2.77 9.55 -10.04
N MET A 165 3.99 9.22 -10.40
CA MET A 165 4.59 7.92 -10.12
C MET A 165 5.26 7.93 -8.74
N TYR A 166 4.98 6.92 -7.93
CA TYR A 166 5.61 6.70 -6.64
C TYR A 166 6.30 5.34 -6.61
N TYR A 167 7.33 5.23 -5.79
CA TYR A 167 8.01 3.95 -5.54
C TYR A 167 8.03 3.64 -4.05
N PHE A 168 7.53 2.45 -3.70
CA PHE A 168 7.38 1.97 -2.32
C PHE A 168 8.40 0.88 -1.95
N GLY A 169 9.55 0.88 -2.63
CA GLY A 169 10.58 -0.15 -2.41
C GLY A 169 10.21 -1.51 -3.00
N GLY A 170 10.96 -2.53 -2.63
CA GLY A 170 10.68 -3.92 -3.03
C GLY A 170 9.45 -4.50 -2.34
N ALA A 171 9.09 -5.74 -2.67
CA ALA A 171 7.89 -6.41 -2.17
C ALA A 171 7.79 -6.44 -0.63
N ASP A 172 8.92 -6.56 0.05
CA ASP A 172 8.98 -6.65 1.52
C ASP A 172 9.36 -5.32 2.21
N ASP A 173 9.43 -4.19 1.47
CA ASP A 173 9.79 -2.89 2.06
C ASP A 173 8.55 -2.00 2.29
N GLY A 174 7.81 -1.67 1.25
CA GLY A 174 6.60 -0.83 1.27
C GLY A 174 6.81 0.64 1.65
N SER A 175 8.00 1.06 2.12
CA SER A 175 8.22 2.45 2.50
C SER A 175 8.34 3.35 1.27
N MET A 176 7.61 4.47 1.25
CA MET A 176 7.68 5.46 0.17
C MET A 176 9.09 6.03 0.02
N LYS A 177 9.65 5.93 -1.17
CA LYS A 177 11.01 6.39 -1.48
C LYS A 177 11.03 7.85 -1.90
N THR A 178 12.14 8.52 -1.58
CA THR A 178 12.45 9.90 -1.98
C THR A 178 13.91 10.02 -2.36
N GLY A 179 14.26 11.08 -3.09
CA GLY A 179 15.63 11.30 -3.56
C GLY A 179 16.05 10.32 -4.65
N SER A 180 17.36 10.14 -4.79
CA SER A 180 17.93 9.23 -5.78
C SER A 180 17.74 7.78 -5.38
N GLN A 181 17.28 6.96 -6.32
CA GLN A 181 17.10 5.52 -6.17
C GLN A 181 17.82 4.79 -7.32
N SER A 182 18.33 3.60 -7.04
CA SER A 182 18.82 2.65 -8.05
C SER A 182 17.92 1.43 -7.99
N ILE A 183 17.17 1.18 -9.04
CA ILE A 183 16.11 0.16 -9.05
C ILE A 183 16.41 -0.81 -10.19
N LYS A 184 16.35 -2.09 -9.88
CA LYS A 184 16.50 -3.15 -10.87
C LYS A 184 15.15 -3.45 -11.51
N ASP A 185 15.21 -3.70 -12.82
CA ASP A 185 14.06 -4.23 -13.56
C ASP A 185 13.95 -5.76 -13.42
N ASN A 186 13.04 -6.34 -14.19
CA ASN A 186 12.82 -7.78 -14.25
C ASN A 186 13.97 -8.57 -14.88
N THR A 187 14.84 -7.93 -15.67
CA THR A 187 16.03 -8.56 -16.27
C THR A 187 17.26 -8.48 -15.38
N GLY A 188 17.22 -7.64 -14.34
CA GLY A 188 18.30 -7.41 -13.40
C GLY A 188 19.12 -6.16 -13.69
N ASP A 189 18.81 -5.44 -14.76
CA ASP A 189 19.45 -4.19 -15.11
C ASP A 189 19.05 -3.07 -14.16
N THR A 190 19.99 -2.16 -13.89
CA THR A 190 19.80 -1.11 -12.87
C THR A 190 19.58 0.24 -13.50
N TYR A 191 18.46 0.85 -13.17
CA TYR A 191 18.05 2.18 -13.63
C TYR A 191 18.08 3.19 -12.51
N LYS A 192 18.34 4.46 -12.86
CA LYS A 192 18.38 5.57 -11.91
C LYS A 192 17.06 6.30 -11.90
N PHE A 193 16.57 6.57 -10.70
CA PHE A 193 15.36 7.32 -10.47
C PHE A 193 15.61 8.50 -9.52
N TYR A 194 14.74 9.51 -9.61
CA TYR A 194 14.69 10.58 -8.64
C TYR A 194 13.25 10.92 -8.28
N PHE A 195 12.96 10.90 -6.97
CA PHE A 195 11.66 11.23 -6.39
C PHE A 195 11.78 12.46 -5.51
N TYR A 196 10.80 13.38 -5.57
CA TYR A 196 10.85 14.60 -4.80
C TYR A 196 11.01 14.34 -3.29
N THR A 197 11.92 15.07 -2.66
CA THR A 197 12.20 14.95 -1.21
C THR A 197 11.26 15.82 -0.36
N LYS A 198 10.51 16.72 -0.98
CA LYS A 198 9.52 17.63 -0.38
C LYS A 198 8.45 17.97 -1.40
N ASP A 199 7.33 18.51 -0.93
CA ASP A 199 6.29 19.03 -1.79
C ASP A 199 6.82 20.15 -2.70
N GLN A 200 6.36 20.17 -3.95
CA GLN A 200 6.79 21.13 -4.95
C GLN A 200 5.81 22.31 -5.01
N SER A 201 6.32 23.51 -5.26
CA SER A 201 5.49 24.66 -5.59
C SER A 201 5.07 24.60 -7.07
N THR A 202 3.90 25.12 -7.39
CA THR A 202 3.22 25.02 -8.69
C THR A 202 3.94 25.73 -9.84
N GLU A 203 4.96 26.56 -9.58
CA GLU A 203 5.50 27.48 -10.57
C GLU A 203 6.54 26.89 -11.54
N LYS A 204 6.98 25.67 -11.35
CA LYS A 204 8.16 25.16 -12.08
C LYS A 204 7.99 23.85 -12.83
N TYR A 205 6.91 23.12 -12.62
CA TYR A 205 6.73 21.78 -13.19
C TYR A 205 5.28 21.57 -13.61
N ALA A 206 5.05 20.77 -14.65
CA ALA A 206 3.72 20.38 -15.08
C ALA A 206 2.88 19.94 -13.87
N THR A 207 1.83 20.67 -13.59
CA THR A 207 0.86 20.31 -12.56
C THR A 207 -0.19 19.42 -13.20
N PRO A 208 -0.71 18.40 -12.47
CA PRO A 208 -1.91 17.73 -12.90
C PRO A 208 -3.04 18.74 -13.26
N GLU A 209 -3.87 18.40 -14.22
CA GLU A 209 -4.96 19.26 -14.72
C GLU A 209 -5.89 19.81 -13.61
N ASP A 210 -5.94 19.12 -12.47
CA ASP A 210 -6.73 19.51 -11.30
C ASP A 210 -6.01 20.50 -10.35
N GLY A 211 -4.81 20.98 -10.72
CA GLY A 211 -4.02 21.91 -9.93
C GLY A 211 -3.35 21.30 -8.70
N ASN A 212 -3.34 19.97 -8.57
CA ASN A 212 -2.64 19.28 -7.49
C ASN A 212 -1.12 19.45 -7.61
N LYS A 213 -0.49 19.91 -6.54
CA LYS A 213 0.96 20.04 -6.46
C LYS A 213 1.61 18.67 -6.40
N LEU A 214 2.69 18.47 -7.15
CA LEU A 214 3.52 17.28 -6.98
C LEU A 214 4.03 17.20 -5.55
N LYS A 215 3.71 16.11 -4.89
CA LYS A 215 4.02 15.89 -3.48
C LYS A 215 5.35 15.20 -3.30
N LYS A 216 5.87 15.27 -2.09
CA LYS A 216 6.99 14.45 -1.64
C LYS A 216 6.76 12.98 -2.04
N GLY A 217 7.76 12.35 -2.64
CA GLY A 217 7.70 10.98 -3.13
C GLY A 217 7.28 10.83 -4.60
N ALA A 218 6.70 11.86 -5.22
CA ALA A 218 6.39 11.84 -6.64
C ALA A 218 7.66 11.79 -7.49
N GLY A 219 7.65 10.99 -8.55
CA GLY A 219 8.72 10.91 -9.54
C GLY A 219 8.85 12.22 -10.33
N VAL A 220 10.08 12.67 -10.50
CA VAL A 220 10.35 13.90 -11.24
C VAL A 220 9.96 13.74 -12.71
N VAL A 221 9.31 14.76 -13.28
CA VAL A 221 9.09 14.94 -14.71
C VAL A 221 9.82 16.21 -15.14
N GLY A 222 10.67 16.11 -16.20
CA GLY A 222 11.46 17.22 -16.70
C GLY A 222 12.86 17.30 -16.15
N ASN A 223 13.45 18.51 -16.15
CA ASN A 223 14.85 18.73 -15.77
C ASN A 223 15.01 18.84 -14.24
N GLN A 224 15.86 18.00 -13.68
CA GLN A 224 16.31 18.10 -12.30
C GLN A 224 17.85 17.99 -12.25
N SER A 225 18.51 19.05 -11.82
CA SER A 225 19.98 19.08 -11.69
C SER A 225 20.71 18.69 -13.00
N ASN A 226 20.31 19.29 -14.13
CA ASN A 226 20.84 19.04 -15.49
C ASN A 226 20.69 17.59 -15.98
N LYS A 227 19.70 16.88 -15.45
CA LYS A 227 19.32 15.54 -15.90
C LYS A 227 17.83 15.54 -16.21
N LEU A 228 17.47 14.84 -17.28
CA LEU A 228 16.09 14.71 -17.70
C LEU A 228 15.46 13.46 -17.12
N TYR A 229 14.28 13.61 -16.54
CA TYR A 229 13.54 12.52 -15.92
C TYR A 229 12.12 12.43 -16.48
N TYR A 230 11.57 11.22 -16.54
CA TYR A 230 10.19 10.95 -16.87
C TYR A 230 9.61 10.00 -15.81
N TYR A 231 8.61 10.47 -15.07
CA TYR A 231 8.06 9.76 -13.92
C TYR A 231 9.12 9.23 -12.93
N GLY A 232 10.16 10.03 -12.73
CA GLY A 232 11.28 9.69 -11.87
C GLY A 232 12.41 8.94 -12.58
N LEU A 233 12.17 8.25 -13.68
CA LEU A 233 13.19 7.53 -14.45
C LEU A 233 14.14 8.50 -15.14
N LEU A 234 15.44 8.35 -14.92
CA LEU A 234 16.46 9.10 -15.63
C LEU A 234 16.50 8.67 -17.10
N LEU A 235 16.25 9.62 -18.00
CA LEU A 235 16.40 9.40 -19.43
C LEU A 235 17.87 9.51 -19.82
N THR A 236 18.39 8.49 -20.47
CA THR A 236 19.77 8.43 -20.99
C THR A 236 19.72 8.14 -22.48
N ALA A 237 20.54 8.84 -23.25
CA ALA A 237 20.77 8.46 -24.63
C ALA A 237 21.68 7.23 -24.68
N ASP A 238 21.54 6.45 -25.75
CA ASP A 238 22.51 5.40 -26.07
C ASP A 238 23.91 5.97 -26.27
N ASP A 239 24.92 5.17 -26.03
CA ASP A 239 26.31 5.55 -26.23
C ASP A 239 26.53 6.10 -27.64
N TYR A 240 27.14 7.28 -27.71
CA TYR A 240 27.47 8.00 -28.96
C TYR A 240 26.26 8.46 -29.78
N LYS A 241 25.03 8.50 -29.24
CA LYS A 241 23.84 9.00 -29.93
C LYS A 241 23.25 10.20 -29.25
N TYR A 242 22.75 11.16 -30.04
CA TYR A 242 21.84 12.19 -29.53
C TYR A 242 20.43 11.64 -29.67
N GLN A 243 19.68 11.59 -28.55
CA GLN A 243 18.27 11.29 -28.56
C GLN A 243 17.48 12.55 -28.24
N VAL A 244 16.48 12.86 -29.06
CA VAL A 244 15.52 13.91 -28.77
C VAL A 244 14.31 13.26 -28.13
N ALA A 245 14.07 13.59 -26.87
CA ALA A 245 12.85 13.20 -26.19
C ALA A 245 11.91 14.42 -26.18
N THR A 246 10.72 14.27 -26.73
CA THR A 246 9.63 15.21 -26.52
C THR A 246 8.87 14.74 -25.29
N LEU A 247 8.90 15.52 -24.22
CA LEU A 247 8.04 15.31 -23.09
C LEU A 247 6.77 16.13 -23.37
N GLU A 248 5.70 15.45 -23.72
CA GLU A 248 4.39 16.10 -23.72
C GLU A 248 4.06 16.49 -22.27
N ASP A 249 3.78 17.76 -22.08
CA ASP A 249 3.15 18.17 -20.85
C ASP A 249 1.73 17.60 -20.81
N GLN A 250 1.06 17.70 -19.68
CA GLN A 250 -0.29 17.15 -19.50
C GLN A 250 -1.35 17.83 -20.41
N ASN A 251 -0.98 18.89 -21.13
CA ASN A 251 -1.82 19.60 -22.08
C ASN A 251 -1.52 19.20 -23.53
N GLY A 252 -0.65 18.22 -23.77
CA GLY A 252 -0.29 17.73 -25.10
C GLY A 252 0.61 18.71 -25.88
N GLN A 253 1.37 19.59 -25.21
CA GLN A 253 2.34 20.52 -25.81
C GLN A 253 3.78 20.14 -25.51
#